data_4232a6a26b021ca60fb4a6215829bf7c
#
_entry.id   4232a6a26b021ca60fb4a6215829bf7c
#
_cell.length_a   1.000
_cell.length_b   1.000
_cell.length_c   1.000
_cell.angle_alpha   90.00
_cell.angle_beta   90.00
_cell.angle_gamma   90.00
#
_symmetry.space_group_name_H-M   'P 1'
#
loop_
_entity.id
_entity.type
_entity.pdbx_description
1 polymer ?
#
loop_
_entity_poly.entity_id
_entity_poly.type
_entity_poly.pdbx_seq_one_letter_code
_entity_poly.pdbx_strand_id
1 'polypeptide(L)'
;MNNWQTEYRVKYHITFVHNDGRSEVVSDNTVIECRSPEEAEKIILDKYENSDDRLTDIPDGWFGHINSEELEIDEIVKVWEY
;
A
#
# COMPACT_ATOMS: atom_id res chain seq x y z
N MET A 1 21.42 -1.04 23.44
CA MET A 1 20.14 -1.40 22.93
C MET A 1 20.14 -1.55 21.43
N ASN A 2 19.65 -2.62 20.98
CA ASN A 2 19.68 -2.92 19.57
C ASN A 2 18.35 -2.67 18.95
N ASN A 3 18.35 -1.85 17.92
CA ASN A 3 17.16 -1.66 17.12
C ASN A 3 17.31 -2.54 15.91
N TRP A 4 17.00 -3.76 16.09
CA TRP A 4 17.11 -4.72 15.00
C TRP A 4 15.99 -4.51 14.02
N GLN A 5 15.94 -3.32 13.45
CA GLN A 5 14.93 -3.03 12.47
C GLN A 5 15.49 -3.25 11.09
N THR A 6 14.63 -3.62 10.19
CA THR A 6 14.96 -3.90 8.82
C THR A 6 14.08 -3.01 7.96
N GLU A 7 14.61 -2.55 6.84
CA GLU A 7 13.79 -1.82 5.89
C GLU A 7 13.27 -2.79 4.84
N TYR A 8 11.98 -2.80 4.66
CA TYR A 8 11.32 -3.63 3.66
C TYR A 8 10.65 -2.73 2.63
N ARG A 9 10.83 -3.07 1.37
CA ARG A 9 10.10 -2.42 0.30
C ARG A 9 8.84 -3.24 0.07
N VAL A 10 7.71 -2.60 0.27
CA VAL A 10 6.41 -3.22 0.06
C VAL A 10 5.90 -2.74 -1.29
N LYS A 11 5.71 -3.68 -2.20
CA LYS A 11 5.13 -3.42 -3.51
C LYS A 11 3.68 -3.82 -3.46
N TYR A 12 2.81 -2.94 -3.91
CA TYR A 12 1.38 -3.16 -3.81
C TYR A 12 0.68 -2.54 -5.00
N HIS A 13 -0.57 -2.91 -5.18
CA HIS A 13 -1.42 -2.25 -6.14
C HIS A 13 -2.80 -2.05 -5.53
N ILE A 14 -3.49 -1.04 -6.02
CA ILE A 14 -4.86 -0.76 -5.63
C ILE A 14 -5.71 -0.80 -6.88
N THR A 15 -6.78 -1.57 -6.82
CA THR A 15 -7.74 -1.68 -7.92
C THR A 15 -8.91 -0.78 -7.59
N PHE A 16 -9.15 0.20 -8.45
CA PHE A 16 -10.29 1.10 -8.32
C PHE A 16 -11.36 0.66 -9.31
N VAL A 17 -12.58 0.58 -8.85
CA VAL A 17 -13.73 0.28 -9.73
C VAL A 17 -14.61 1.52 -9.76
N HIS A 18 -14.80 2.06 -10.95
CA HIS A 18 -15.62 3.24 -11.17
C HIS A 18 -17.10 2.84 -11.14
N ASN A 19 -17.95 3.80 -10.82
CA ASN A 19 -19.40 3.57 -10.77
C ASN A 19 -19.98 3.05 -12.08
N ASP A 20 -19.32 3.31 -13.19
CA ASP A 20 -19.78 2.84 -14.50
C ASP A 20 -19.26 1.45 -14.87
N GLY A 21 -18.54 0.80 -13.96
CA GLY A 21 -18.03 -0.55 -14.17
C GLY A 21 -16.60 -0.63 -14.68
N ARG A 22 -16.00 0.49 -15.04
CA ARG A 22 -14.58 0.50 -15.44
C ARG A 22 -13.70 0.25 -14.24
N SER A 23 -12.53 -0.33 -14.46
CA SER A 23 -11.56 -0.52 -13.39
C SER A 23 -10.18 -0.05 -13.83
N GLU A 24 -9.38 0.35 -12.85
CA GLU A 24 -8.01 0.78 -13.09
C GLU A 24 -7.15 0.32 -11.92
N VAL A 25 -5.96 -0.16 -12.25
CA VAL A 25 -5.00 -0.63 -11.25
C VAL A 25 -3.87 0.37 -11.17
N VAL A 26 -3.59 0.82 -9.94
CA VAL A 26 -2.47 1.73 -9.68
C VAL A 26 -1.48 0.98 -8.81
N SER A 27 -0.27 0.79 -9.32
CA SER A 27 0.81 0.10 -8.60
C SER A 27 1.78 1.11 -8.01
N ASP A 28 2.29 0.81 -6.83
CA ASP A 28 3.26 1.68 -6.19
C ASP A 28 4.06 0.85 -5.19
N ASN A 29 4.97 1.50 -4.49
CA ASN A 29 5.74 0.85 -3.44
C ASN A 29 6.12 1.87 -2.38
N THR A 30 6.45 1.35 -1.19
CA THR A 30 6.91 2.19 -0.10
C THR A 30 7.88 1.39 0.74
N VAL A 31 8.75 2.08 1.48
CA VAL A 31 9.71 1.42 2.37
C VAL A 31 9.22 1.57 3.80
N ILE A 32 9.14 0.44 4.50
CA ILE A 32 8.68 0.37 5.88
C ILE A 32 9.82 -0.15 6.74
N GLU A 33 10.14 0.56 7.82
CA GLU A 33 11.13 0.11 8.78
C GLU A 33 10.41 -0.65 9.89
N CYS A 34 10.74 -1.93 10.02
CA CYS A 34 10.06 -2.79 10.99
C CYS A 34 10.89 -4.05 11.21
N ARG A 35 10.36 -5.00 11.97
CA ARG A 35 11.11 -6.18 12.39
C ARG A 35 10.93 -7.40 11.49
N SER A 36 9.85 -7.46 10.76
CA SER A 36 9.54 -8.64 9.94
C SER A 36 8.67 -8.26 8.76
N PRO A 37 8.63 -9.11 7.72
CA PRO A 37 7.74 -8.87 6.59
C PRO A 37 6.28 -8.84 7.01
N GLU A 38 5.90 -9.67 7.98
CA GLU A 38 4.53 -9.71 8.49
C GLU A 38 4.15 -8.39 9.15
N GLU A 39 5.10 -7.79 9.86
CA GLU A 39 4.87 -6.49 10.48
C GLU A 39 4.74 -5.41 9.41
N ALA A 40 5.53 -5.48 8.35
CA ALA A 40 5.45 -4.53 7.25
C ALA A 40 4.07 -4.59 6.60
N GLU A 41 3.55 -5.79 6.37
CA GLU A 41 2.22 -5.98 5.82
C GLU A 41 1.16 -5.35 6.71
N LYS A 42 1.27 -5.59 8.02
CA LYS A 42 0.32 -5.05 8.98
C LYS A 42 0.33 -3.53 9.00
N ILE A 43 1.53 -2.94 8.94
CA ILE A 43 1.68 -1.50 8.93
C ILE A 43 1.05 -0.89 7.68
N ILE A 44 1.27 -1.50 6.52
CA ILE A 44 0.73 -0.97 5.27
C ILE A 44 -0.80 -1.09 5.24
N LEU A 45 -1.34 -2.19 5.74
CA LEU A 45 -2.79 -2.38 5.81
C LEU A 45 -3.43 -1.38 6.77
N ASP A 46 -2.81 -1.17 7.93
CA ASP A 46 -3.29 -0.21 8.89
C ASP A 46 -3.26 1.21 8.31
N LYS A 47 -2.18 1.56 7.64
CA LYS A 47 -2.04 2.86 7.02
C LYS A 47 -3.11 3.08 5.94
N TYR A 48 -3.41 2.05 5.17
CA TYR A 48 -4.43 2.11 4.14
C TYR A 48 -5.83 2.32 4.73
N GLU A 49 -6.13 1.64 5.83
CA GLU A 49 -7.46 1.67 6.41
C GLU A 49 -7.70 2.86 7.34
N ASN A 50 -6.66 3.32 8.03
CA ASN A 50 -6.82 4.26 9.14
C ASN A 50 -6.10 5.60 8.97
N SER A 51 -5.30 5.77 7.93
CA SER A 51 -4.59 7.02 7.71
C SER A 51 -5.38 7.94 6.79
N ASP A 52 -5.25 9.24 7.02
CA ASP A 52 -5.85 10.23 6.14
C ASP A 52 -5.05 10.36 4.84
N ASP A 53 -3.80 9.93 4.85
CA ASP A 53 -2.95 9.98 3.66
C ASP A 53 -3.20 8.78 2.78
N ARG A 54 -3.45 9.03 1.51
CA ARG A 54 -3.66 7.94 0.58
C ARG A 54 -2.32 7.33 0.16
N LEU A 55 -2.33 6.03 -0.06
CA LEU A 55 -1.15 5.34 -0.56
C LEU A 55 -0.88 5.64 -2.03
N THR A 56 -1.94 5.83 -2.79
CA THR A 56 -1.84 6.19 -4.20
C THR A 56 -2.87 7.25 -4.52
N ASP A 57 -2.66 7.96 -5.62
CA ASP A 57 -3.63 8.94 -6.09
C ASP A 57 -4.80 8.22 -6.75
N ILE A 58 -5.97 8.82 -6.64
CA ILE A 58 -7.15 8.35 -7.35
C ILE A 58 -6.96 8.70 -8.84
N PRO A 59 -7.35 7.80 -9.75
CA PRO A 59 -7.25 8.10 -11.18
C PRO A 59 -7.95 9.42 -11.53
N ASP A 60 -7.38 10.16 -12.47
CA ASP A 60 -7.90 11.46 -12.89
C ASP A 60 -9.36 11.36 -13.31
N GLY A 61 -10.17 12.26 -12.76
CA GLY A 61 -11.58 12.33 -13.08
C GLY A 61 -12.45 11.30 -12.35
N TRP A 62 -11.84 10.45 -11.51
CA TRP A 62 -12.58 9.42 -10.81
C TRP A 62 -12.98 9.81 -9.39
N PHE A 63 -12.47 10.92 -8.89
CA PHE A 63 -12.80 11.38 -7.55
C PHE A 63 -14.32 11.56 -7.40
N GLY A 64 -14.89 10.93 -6.40
CA GLY A 64 -16.33 10.98 -6.17
C GLY A 64 -17.12 9.96 -6.98
N HIS A 65 -16.44 9.17 -7.82
CA HIS A 65 -17.09 8.19 -8.70
C HIS A 65 -16.58 6.77 -8.50
N ILE A 66 -15.89 6.54 -7.37
CA ILE A 66 -15.33 5.23 -7.05
C ILE A 66 -16.40 4.36 -6.40
N ASN A 67 -16.68 3.22 -7.01
CA ASN A 67 -17.62 2.25 -6.46
C ASN A 67 -16.95 1.35 -5.43
N SER A 68 -15.72 0.93 -5.72
CA SER A 68 -14.95 0.11 -4.77
C SER A 68 -13.47 0.32 -4.97
N GLU A 69 -12.72 -0.04 -3.95
CA GLU A 69 -11.28 0.15 -3.93
C GLU A 69 -10.70 -1.01 -3.11
N GLU A 70 -9.68 -1.67 -3.65
CA GLU A 70 -9.08 -2.82 -2.98
C GLU A 70 -7.58 -2.78 -3.09
N LEU A 71 -6.91 -2.94 -1.94
CA LEU A 71 -5.46 -3.02 -1.86
C LEU A 71 -5.01 -4.47 -1.87
N GLU A 72 -3.98 -4.76 -2.64
CA GLU A 72 -3.33 -6.07 -2.63
C GLU A 72 -1.83 -5.88 -2.57
N ILE A 73 -1.18 -6.61 -1.67
CA ILE A 73 0.27 -6.57 -1.53
C ILE A 73 0.86 -7.60 -2.47
N ASP A 74 1.74 -7.15 -3.37
CA ASP A 74 2.34 -8.00 -4.39
C ASP A 74 3.62 -8.66 -3.91
N GLU A 75 4.47 -7.91 -3.20
CA GLU A 75 5.77 -8.41 -2.80
C GLU A 75 6.32 -7.58 -1.65
N ILE A 76 7.05 -8.24 -0.75
CA ILE A 76 7.76 -7.56 0.34
C ILE A 76 9.20 -8.01 0.24
N VAL A 77 10.11 -7.06 0.01
CA VAL A 77 11.53 -7.33 -0.20
C VAL A 77 12.36 -6.61 0.85
N LYS A 78 13.27 -7.34 1.48
CA LYS A 78 14.20 -6.72 2.42
C LYS A 78 15.22 -5.90 1.62
N VAL A 79 15.31 -4.60 1.92
CA VAL A 79 16.24 -3.70 1.23
C VAL A 79 17.42 -3.32 2.11
N TRP A 80 17.24 -3.31 3.42
CA TRP A 80 18.32 -2.94 4.32
C TRP A 80 18.08 -3.56 5.69
N GLU A 81 19.17 -3.95 6.33
CA GLU A 81 19.14 -4.52 7.67
C GLU A 81 20.17 -3.81 8.55
N TYR A 82 19.71 -3.31 9.66
CA TYR A 82 20.56 -2.59 10.61
C TYR A 82 21.24 -3.53 11.60
#